data_5da44baac59c1c9063e08d0e349de248
#
_entry.id   5da44baac59c1c9063e08d0e349de248
#
_cell.length_a   1.000
_cell.length_b   1.000
_cell.length_c   1.000
_cell.angle_alpha   90.00
_cell.angle_beta   90.00
_cell.angle_gamma   90.00
#
_symmetry.space_group_name_H-M   'P 1'
#
loop_
_entity.id
_entity.type
_entity.pdbx_description
1 polymer ?
#
loop_
_entity_poly.entity_id
_entity_poly.type
_entity_poly.pdbx_seq_one_letter_code
_entity_poly.pdbx_strand_id
1 'polypeptide(L)'
;MSKPLTAFLFFAGCLLNQVSCAEPFVLRIGSDYYEPFNYLDAEGEFAGVDVELAREACRRLGCEPVFINLDWPRKHEYLDKGIVDCLWGSFTMTGRENEYRWAGPYMASYQAVMVWADSPIRTLSDLKGKSVAVQTTTKPEELFLSGKDKRLAGISALFSFPELADAAAALRKGYVDAAAGHKNALLQYVPEEGESHYRILPEYLLKAQLGVAFSKTDQNGIDRKLTAVLGQMRDDGTVERIAKKYGLTSW
;
A
#
# COMPACT_ATOMS: atom_id res chain seq x y z
N MET A 1 11.34 -34.65 83.89
CA MET A 1 10.63 -33.43 83.42
C MET A 1 11.31 -32.96 82.12
N SER A 2 10.85 -33.40 80.97
CA SER A 2 11.41 -33.11 79.67
C SER A 2 10.45 -32.16 78.94
N LYS A 3 10.99 -31.02 78.49
CA LYS A 3 10.26 -30.02 77.72
C LYS A 3 10.30 -30.39 76.22
N PRO A 4 9.22 -30.23 75.46
CA PRO A 4 9.25 -30.41 74.01
C PRO A 4 9.79 -29.19 73.30
N LEU A 5 10.64 -29.42 72.29
CA LEU A 5 11.22 -28.45 71.40
C LEU A 5 10.24 -28.24 70.20
N THR A 6 9.68 -27.04 70.12
CA THR A 6 8.77 -26.68 69.03
C THR A 6 9.60 -26.19 67.83
N ALA A 7 9.58 -26.96 66.71
CA ALA A 7 10.22 -26.55 65.47
C ALA A 7 9.27 -25.64 64.68
N PHE A 8 9.72 -24.40 64.39
CA PHE A 8 9.05 -23.46 63.50
C PHE A 8 9.52 -23.71 62.06
N LEU A 9 8.63 -24.26 61.24
CA LEU A 9 8.83 -24.37 59.80
C LEU A 9 8.50 -23.01 59.13
N PHE A 10 9.54 -22.30 58.65
CA PHE A 10 9.37 -21.15 57.77
C PHE A 10 9.01 -21.64 56.34
N PHE A 11 7.76 -21.46 55.93
CA PHE A 11 7.35 -21.62 54.52
C PHE A 11 7.72 -20.35 53.74
N ALA A 12 8.84 -20.39 53.04
CA ALA A 12 9.17 -19.35 52.08
C ALA A 12 8.27 -19.50 50.83
N GLY A 13 7.21 -18.72 50.78
CA GLY A 13 6.34 -18.65 49.60
C GLY A 13 7.08 -17.95 48.47
N CYS A 14 7.57 -18.70 47.48
CA CYS A 14 7.95 -18.16 46.17
C CYS A 14 6.73 -17.59 45.47
N LEU A 15 6.54 -16.28 45.49
CA LEU A 15 5.66 -15.56 44.60
C LEU A 15 6.24 -15.66 43.17
N LEU A 16 5.82 -16.66 42.40
CA LEU A 16 5.98 -16.72 40.96
C LEU A 16 5.16 -15.56 40.38
N ASN A 17 5.80 -14.46 40.06
CA ASN A 17 5.21 -13.45 39.19
C ASN A 17 4.92 -14.12 37.83
N GLN A 18 3.69 -14.53 37.61
CA GLN A 18 3.20 -14.88 36.27
C GLN A 18 3.21 -13.58 35.47
N VAL A 19 4.24 -13.39 34.65
CA VAL A 19 4.21 -12.41 33.57
C VAL A 19 3.13 -12.90 32.62
N SER A 20 1.94 -12.34 32.74
CA SER A 20 0.87 -12.52 31.74
C SER A 20 1.40 -11.91 30.43
N CYS A 21 1.93 -12.76 29.56
CA CYS A 21 2.23 -12.38 28.20
C CYS A 21 0.86 -12.27 27.51
N ALA A 22 0.32 -11.06 27.46
CA ALA A 22 -0.84 -10.79 26.63
C ALA A 22 -0.45 -11.16 25.20
N GLU A 23 -1.29 -11.94 24.50
CA GLU A 23 -1.05 -12.25 23.09
C GLU A 23 -0.88 -10.93 22.31
N PRO A 24 0.10 -10.86 21.41
CA PRO A 24 0.31 -9.64 20.63
C PRO A 24 -0.96 -9.36 19.81
N PHE A 25 -1.36 -8.10 19.79
CA PHE A 25 -2.47 -7.66 18.94
C PHE A 25 -2.10 -7.95 17.48
N VAL A 26 -3.01 -8.60 16.75
CA VAL A 26 -2.85 -8.89 15.32
C VAL A 26 -3.43 -7.75 14.50
N LEU A 27 -2.66 -7.20 13.57
CA LEU A 27 -3.11 -6.23 12.58
C LEU A 27 -3.30 -6.92 11.22
N ARG A 28 -4.54 -7.10 10.81
CA ARG A 28 -4.89 -7.69 9.50
C ARG A 28 -4.84 -6.62 8.42
N ILE A 29 -3.91 -6.76 7.50
CA ILE A 29 -3.58 -5.79 6.47
C ILE A 29 -4.06 -6.31 5.13
N GLY A 30 -4.99 -5.60 4.49
CA GLY A 30 -5.53 -5.92 3.18
C GLY A 30 -4.85 -5.14 2.06
N SER A 31 -4.46 -5.83 1.00
CA SER A 31 -3.98 -5.28 -0.26
C SER A 31 -4.22 -6.28 -1.39
N ASP A 32 -4.18 -5.82 -2.64
CA ASP A 32 -3.97 -6.68 -3.81
C ASP A 32 -2.48 -6.81 -4.12
N TYR A 33 -2.13 -7.63 -5.10
CA TYR A 33 -0.76 -7.70 -5.59
C TYR A 33 -0.46 -6.49 -6.47
N TYR A 34 0.47 -5.66 -6.01
CA TYR A 34 0.83 -4.41 -6.64
C TYR A 34 2.34 -4.14 -6.49
N GLU A 35 3.15 -4.84 -7.28
CA GLU A 35 4.61 -4.73 -7.24
C GLU A 35 5.07 -3.29 -7.59
N PRO A 36 6.08 -2.73 -6.92
CA PRO A 36 6.96 -3.31 -5.89
C PRO A 36 6.46 -3.07 -4.44
N PHE A 37 5.19 -2.72 -4.25
CA PHE A 37 4.64 -2.35 -2.95
C PHE A 37 4.19 -3.56 -2.14
N ASN A 38 3.44 -4.46 -2.76
CA ASN A 38 2.93 -5.69 -2.15
C ASN A 38 2.83 -6.79 -3.21
N TYR A 39 3.55 -7.89 -3.04
CA TYR A 39 3.58 -9.02 -3.96
C TYR A 39 4.04 -10.29 -3.24
N LEU A 40 4.00 -11.43 -3.90
CA LEU A 40 4.64 -12.66 -3.42
C LEU A 40 6.01 -12.81 -4.07
N ASP A 41 7.02 -13.10 -3.26
CA ASP A 41 8.36 -13.44 -3.74
C ASP A 41 8.41 -14.84 -4.36
N ALA A 42 9.62 -15.28 -4.71
CA ALA A 42 9.83 -16.60 -5.33
C ALA A 42 9.51 -17.78 -4.39
N GLU A 43 9.54 -17.54 -3.09
CA GLU A 43 9.20 -18.48 -2.03
C GLU A 43 7.71 -18.50 -1.70
N GLY A 44 6.92 -17.57 -2.29
CA GLY A 44 5.50 -17.41 -2.05
C GLY A 44 5.16 -16.60 -0.79
N GLU A 45 6.14 -15.90 -0.24
CA GLU A 45 5.97 -15.03 0.93
C GLU A 45 5.65 -13.59 0.52
N PHE A 46 4.87 -12.90 1.35
CA PHE A 46 4.60 -11.48 1.12
C PHE A 46 5.88 -10.65 1.19
N ALA A 47 6.13 -9.86 0.16
CA ALA A 47 7.26 -8.98 -0.02
C ALA A 47 6.83 -7.62 -0.58
N GLY A 48 7.75 -6.65 -0.56
CA GLY A 48 7.54 -5.31 -1.10
C GLY A 48 7.71 -4.21 -0.06
N VAL A 49 7.71 -2.98 -0.55
CA VAL A 49 7.94 -1.78 0.27
C VAL A 49 6.93 -1.69 1.41
N ASP A 50 5.65 -1.85 1.11
CA ASP A 50 4.59 -1.69 2.10
C ASP A 50 4.59 -2.86 3.10
N VAL A 51 4.96 -4.05 2.65
CA VAL A 51 5.12 -5.22 3.54
C VAL A 51 6.25 -5.01 4.54
N GLU A 52 7.43 -4.52 4.09
CA GLU A 52 8.55 -4.22 5.00
C GLU A 52 8.23 -3.06 5.95
N LEU A 53 7.57 -2.01 5.45
CA LEU A 53 7.12 -0.90 6.29
C LEU A 53 6.11 -1.36 7.35
N ALA A 54 5.16 -2.21 6.98
CA ALA A 54 4.16 -2.74 7.90
C ALA A 54 4.79 -3.64 8.97
N ARG A 55 5.72 -4.52 8.58
CA ARG A 55 6.46 -5.37 9.53
C ARG A 55 7.24 -4.53 10.56
N GLU A 56 7.96 -3.50 10.10
CA GLU A 56 8.71 -2.62 11.00
C GLU A 56 7.78 -1.76 11.88
N ALA A 57 6.69 -1.23 11.32
CA ALA A 57 5.72 -0.47 12.10
C ALA A 57 5.06 -1.34 13.19
N CYS A 58 4.65 -2.57 12.85
CA CYS A 58 4.08 -3.52 13.80
C CYS A 58 5.08 -3.91 14.89
N ARG A 59 6.35 -4.14 14.52
CA ARG A 59 7.42 -4.38 15.49
C ARG A 59 7.55 -3.23 16.52
N ARG A 60 7.44 -1.98 16.08
CA ARG A 60 7.47 -0.79 16.96
C ARG A 60 6.20 -0.65 17.80
N LEU A 61 5.06 -1.08 17.25
CA LEU A 61 3.77 -1.05 17.96
C LEU A 61 3.57 -2.22 18.91
N GLY A 62 4.39 -3.28 18.82
CA GLY A 62 4.21 -4.51 19.60
C GLY A 62 3.00 -5.33 19.10
N CYS A 63 2.73 -5.33 17.78
CA CYS A 63 1.69 -6.11 17.15
C CYS A 63 2.27 -7.04 16.07
N GLU A 64 1.47 -8.01 15.61
CA GLU A 64 1.82 -8.93 14.55
C GLU A 64 1.06 -8.56 13.27
N PRO A 65 1.74 -8.33 12.12
CA PRO A 65 1.07 -8.09 10.85
C PRO A 65 0.66 -9.40 10.19
N VAL A 66 -0.60 -9.48 9.76
CA VAL A 66 -1.11 -10.56 8.91
C VAL A 66 -1.55 -9.96 7.59
N PHE A 67 -0.91 -10.38 6.50
CA PHE A 67 -1.20 -9.87 5.15
C PHE A 67 -2.28 -10.72 4.50
N ILE A 68 -3.26 -10.06 3.88
CA ILE A 68 -4.40 -10.69 3.23
C ILE A 68 -4.51 -10.12 1.82
N ASN A 69 -4.32 -10.99 0.81
CA ASN A 69 -4.62 -10.62 -0.56
C ASN A 69 -6.14 -10.55 -0.76
N LEU A 70 -6.61 -9.46 -1.34
CA LEU A 70 -8.04 -9.22 -1.53
C LEU A 70 -8.36 -8.74 -2.95
N ASP A 71 -9.61 -8.95 -3.34
CA ASP A 71 -10.18 -8.38 -4.55
C ASP A 71 -10.31 -6.86 -4.37
N TRP A 72 -9.37 -6.09 -4.95
CA TRP A 72 -9.25 -4.65 -4.72
C TRP A 72 -10.55 -3.86 -4.99
N PRO A 73 -11.32 -4.12 -6.04
CA PRO A 73 -12.64 -3.51 -6.24
C PRO A 73 -13.58 -3.64 -5.04
N ARG A 74 -13.43 -4.69 -4.25
CA ARG A 74 -14.25 -4.97 -3.07
C ARG A 74 -13.63 -4.53 -1.75
N LYS A 75 -12.53 -3.77 -1.76
CA LYS A 75 -11.78 -3.36 -0.55
C LYS A 75 -12.64 -2.75 0.56
N HIS A 76 -13.66 -1.97 0.20
CA HIS A 76 -14.61 -1.40 1.19
C HIS A 76 -15.37 -2.48 1.94
N GLU A 77 -15.82 -3.51 1.22
CA GLU A 77 -16.57 -4.64 1.82
C GLU A 77 -15.70 -5.39 2.84
N TYR A 78 -14.43 -5.64 2.50
CA TYR A 78 -13.49 -6.32 3.42
C TYR A 78 -13.24 -5.49 4.68
N LEU A 79 -13.10 -4.17 4.53
CA LEU A 79 -12.88 -3.25 5.63
C LEU A 79 -14.14 -3.11 6.50
N ASP A 80 -15.31 -2.92 5.89
CA ASP A 80 -16.57 -2.71 6.62
C ASP A 80 -17.04 -3.97 7.36
N LYS A 81 -16.75 -5.16 6.82
CA LYS A 81 -17.02 -6.44 7.49
C LYS A 81 -15.96 -6.80 8.53
N GLY A 82 -14.92 -6.01 8.70
CA GLY A 82 -13.83 -6.30 9.61
C GLY A 82 -13.05 -7.57 9.25
N ILE A 83 -13.01 -7.96 7.98
CA ILE A 83 -12.16 -9.05 7.49
C ILE A 83 -10.70 -8.61 7.54
N VAL A 84 -10.44 -7.34 7.21
CA VAL A 84 -9.16 -6.66 7.41
C VAL A 84 -9.36 -5.46 8.34
N ASP A 85 -8.31 -5.09 9.06
CA ASP A 85 -8.33 -3.93 9.97
C ASP A 85 -7.96 -2.65 9.22
N CYS A 86 -7.14 -2.78 8.19
CA CYS A 86 -6.72 -1.65 7.36
C CYS A 86 -6.40 -2.09 5.92
N LEU A 87 -6.33 -1.09 5.03
CA LEU A 87 -5.86 -1.23 3.65
C LEU A 87 -4.48 -0.57 3.55
N TRP A 88 -3.46 -1.35 3.20
CA TRP A 88 -2.08 -0.89 3.08
C TRP A 88 -1.42 -1.52 1.84
N GLY A 89 -1.45 -0.81 0.73
CA GLY A 89 -0.94 -1.24 -0.58
C GLY A 89 -0.87 -0.04 -1.51
N SER A 90 0.14 0.83 -1.36
CA SER A 90 0.31 2.08 -2.12
C SER A 90 -0.98 2.92 -2.21
N PHE A 91 -1.83 2.86 -1.18
CA PHE A 91 -3.16 3.46 -1.26
C PHE A 91 -3.09 4.98 -1.22
N THR A 92 -3.55 5.60 -2.30
CA THR A 92 -3.54 7.05 -2.45
C THR A 92 -4.51 7.70 -1.48
N MET A 93 -3.95 8.47 -0.54
CA MET A 93 -4.69 9.29 0.42
C MET A 93 -5.17 10.61 -0.21
N THR A 94 -4.32 11.21 -1.07
CA THR A 94 -4.62 12.51 -1.71
C THR A 94 -5.95 12.52 -2.45
N GLY A 95 -6.86 13.43 -2.02
CA GLY A 95 -8.21 13.57 -2.55
C GLY A 95 -9.20 12.51 -2.04
N ARG A 96 -8.83 11.76 -0.99
CA ARG A 96 -9.67 10.78 -0.28
C ARG A 96 -9.61 10.96 1.23
N GLU A 97 -9.12 12.11 1.69
CA GLU A 97 -8.90 12.40 3.12
C GLU A 97 -10.17 12.22 3.95
N ASN A 98 -11.32 12.45 3.34
CA ASN A 98 -12.62 12.33 3.99
C ASN A 98 -13.30 10.97 3.80
N GLU A 99 -12.72 10.04 3.04
CA GLU A 99 -13.34 8.73 2.77
C GLU A 99 -13.01 7.70 3.85
N TYR A 100 -11.84 7.82 4.48
CA TYR A 100 -11.30 6.89 5.48
C TYR A 100 -10.77 7.62 6.70
N ARG A 101 -10.48 6.88 7.75
CA ARG A 101 -9.51 7.30 8.75
C ARG A 101 -8.13 6.88 8.27
N TRP A 102 -7.18 7.78 8.31
CA TRP A 102 -5.86 7.56 7.72
C TRP A 102 -4.76 7.52 8.77
N ALA A 103 -3.83 6.58 8.60
CA ALA A 103 -2.52 6.66 9.20
C ALA A 103 -1.49 7.06 8.13
N GLY A 104 -0.56 7.94 8.50
CA GLY A 104 0.42 8.53 7.59
C GLY A 104 0.18 10.02 7.32
N PRO A 105 0.64 10.56 6.16
CA PRO A 105 1.23 9.84 5.02
C PRO A 105 2.61 9.23 5.34
N TYR A 106 2.93 8.11 4.68
CA TYR A 106 4.22 7.42 4.88
C TYR A 106 5.19 7.58 3.71
N MET A 107 4.69 7.77 2.49
CA MET A 107 5.47 7.99 1.27
C MET A 107 4.76 8.93 0.31
N ALA A 108 5.51 9.54 -0.61
CA ALA A 108 4.97 10.14 -1.83
C ALA A 108 5.06 9.17 -3.01
N SER A 109 4.16 9.31 -3.97
CA SER A 109 4.16 8.59 -5.23
C SER A 109 3.59 9.47 -6.35
N TYR A 110 3.73 9.02 -7.60
CA TYR A 110 3.19 9.72 -8.76
C TYR A 110 2.22 8.81 -9.50
N GLN A 111 1.02 9.27 -9.74
CA GLN A 111 0.13 8.65 -10.73
C GLN A 111 0.59 9.09 -12.11
N ALA A 112 0.85 8.14 -12.98
CA ALA A 112 1.49 8.37 -14.27
C ALA A 112 0.78 7.63 -15.39
N VAL A 113 1.17 7.95 -16.63
CA VAL A 113 0.71 7.27 -17.85
C VAL A 113 1.91 6.66 -18.54
N MET A 114 1.79 5.39 -18.91
CA MET A 114 2.74 4.62 -19.70
C MET A 114 2.21 4.45 -21.14
N VAL A 115 3.07 4.63 -22.11
CA VAL A 115 2.78 4.45 -23.52
C VAL A 115 3.92 3.71 -24.21
N TRP A 116 3.73 3.22 -25.43
CA TRP A 116 4.82 2.72 -26.27
C TRP A 116 5.90 3.81 -26.48
N ALA A 117 7.16 3.42 -26.56
CA ALA A 117 8.29 4.36 -26.68
C ALA A 117 8.19 5.20 -27.96
N ASP A 118 7.73 4.63 -29.06
CA ASP A 118 7.52 5.25 -30.36
C ASP A 118 6.15 5.94 -30.50
N SER A 119 5.25 5.81 -29.49
CA SER A 119 3.93 6.47 -29.50
C SER A 119 4.06 7.99 -29.75
N PRO A 120 3.16 8.59 -30.55
CA PRO A 120 3.10 10.04 -30.74
C PRO A 120 2.63 10.79 -29.49
N ILE A 121 2.05 10.12 -28.48
CA ILE A 121 1.54 10.71 -27.24
C ILE A 121 2.73 11.19 -26.42
N ARG A 122 2.91 12.49 -26.21
CA ARG A 122 4.02 13.09 -25.45
C ARG A 122 3.57 13.78 -24.17
N THR A 123 2.31 14.24 -24.13
CA THR A 123 1.68 14.96 -23.03
C THR A 123 0.37 14.27 -22.64
N LEU A 124 -0.20 14.62 -21.49
CA LEU A 124 -1.53 14.14 -21.09
C LEU A 124 -2.63 14.63 -22.05
N SER A 125 -2.47 15.81 -22.67
CA SER A 125 -3.43 16.33 -23.64
C SER A 125 -3.46 15.55 -24.95
N ASP A 126 -2.36 14.85 -25.31
CA ASP A 126 -2.30 13.99 -26.50
C ASP A 126 -3.13 12.70 -26.36
N LEU A 127 -3.65 12.43 -25.14
CA LEU A 127 -4.59 11.34 -24.90
C LEU A 127 -5.96 11.60 -25.54
N LYS A 128 -6.23 12.79 -26.05
CA LYS A 128 -7.48 13.08 -26.77
C LYS A 128 -7.65 12.14 -27.97
N GLY A 129 -8.80 11.48 -28.02
CA GLY A 129 -9.12 10.48 -29.03
C GLY A 129 -8.41 9.13 -28.84
N LYS A 130 -7.68 8.94 -27.73
CA LYS A 130 -6.95 7.70 -27.41
C LYS A 130 -7.69 6.86 -26.40
N SER A 131 -7.39 5.57 -26.39
CA SER A 131 -7.89 4.61 -25.41
C SER A 131 -6.89 4.43 -24.26
N VAL A 132 -7.39 4.38 -23.03
CA VAL A 132 -6.58 4.26 -21.82
C VAL A 132 -7.05 3.08 -20.99
N ALA A 133 -6.10 2.29 -20.48
CA ALA A 133 -6.35 1.21 -19.52
C ALA A 133 -5.95 1.67 -18.09
N VAL A 134 -6.76 1.31 -17.12
CA VAL A 134 -6.54 1.57 -15.68
C VAL A 134 -6.94 0.36 -14.86
N GLN A 135 -6.46 0.31 -13.62
CA GLN A 135 -7.02 -0.63 -12.65
C GLN A 135 -8.28 -0.04 -12.02
N THR A 136 -9.31 -0.87 -11.88
CA THR A 136 -10.62 -0.51 -11.32
C THR A 136 -10.51 0.02 -9.90
N THR A 137 -11.30 1.03 -9.55
CA THR A 137 -11.39 1.67 -8.22
C THR A 137 -10.08 2.26 -7.71
N THR A 138 -9.15 2.57 -8.62
CA THR A 138 -7.90 3.26 -8.31
C THR A 138 -8.01 4.76 -8.56
N LYS A 139 -6.96 5.51 -8.13
CA LYS A 139 -6.95 6.97 -8.34
C LYS A 139 -6.87 7.38 -9.80
N PRO A 140 -6.10 6.71 -10.69
CA PRO A 140 -6.15 7.01 -12.12
C PRO A 140 -7.55 6.88 -12.71
N GLU A 141 -8.28 5.79 -12.42
CA GLU A 141 -9.66 5.63 -12.90
C GLU A 141 -10.54 6.81 -12.47
N GLU A 142 -10.50 7.17 -11.18
CA GLU A 142 -11.25 8.31 -10.64
C GLU A 142 -10.92 9.61 -11.36
N LEU A 143 -9.63 9.87 -11.64
CA LEU A 143 -9.19 11.09 -12.32
C LEU A 143 -9.77 11.16 -13.74
N PHE A 144 -9.70 10.06 -14.53
CA PHE A 144 -10.28 10.00 -15.87
C PHE A 144 -11.80 10.15 -15.86
N LEU A 145 -12.50 9.46 -14.94
CA LEU A 145 -13.97 9.49 -14.85
C LEU A 145 -14.50 10.83 -14.32
N SER A 146 -13.73 11.53 -13.49
CA SER A 146 -14.18 12.78 -12.88
C SER A 146 -14.41 13.92 -13.87
N GLY A 147 -13.74 13.89 -15.03
CA GLY A 147 -13.76 14.96 -16.02
C GLY A 147 -13.24 16.33 -15.54
N LYS A 148 -12.63 16.39 -14.34
CA LYS A 148 -12.16 17.64 -13.72
C LYS A 148 -10.85 18.14 -14.33
N ASP A 149 -9.97 17.23 -14.73
CA ASP A 149 -8.70 17.58 -15.37
C ASP A 149 -8.89 17.72 -16.88
N LYS A 150 -8.82 18.95 -17.36
CA LYS A 150 -9.02 19.25 -18.79
C LYS A 150 -7.96 18.61 -19.69
N ARG A 151 -6.78 18.26 -19.15
CA ARG A 151 -5.73 17.54 -19.91
C ARG A 151 -6.15 16.13 -20.30
N LEU A 152 -7.13 15.55 -19.58
CA LEU A 152 -7.64 14.21 -19.80
C LEU A 152 -8.93 14.19 -20.62
N ALA A 153 -9.38 15.35 -21.07
CA ALA A 153 -10.67 15.46 -21.78
C ALA A 153 -10.61 14.85 -23.18
N GLY A 154 -11.68 14.13 -23.52
CA GLY A 154 -11.88 13.63 -24.89
C GLY A 154 -11.08 12.38 -25.23
N ILE A 155 -10.67 11.57 -24.26
CA ILE A 155 -10.23 10.19 -24.53
C ILE A 155 -11.35 9.43 -25.27
N SER A 156 -10.99 8.48 -26.15
CA SER A 156 -11.99 7.70 -26.91
C SER A 156 -12.66 6.64 -26.04
N ALA A 157 -11.90 6.03 -25.12
CA ALA A 157 -12.40 4.99 -24.20
C ALA A 157 -11.50 4.87 -22.98
N LEU A 158 -12.11 4.53 -21.83
CA LEU A 158 -11.44 4.09 -20.62
C LEU A 158 -11.79 2.62 -20.38
N PHE A 159 -10.75 1.78 -20.27
CA PHE A 159 -10.90 0.36 -19.97
C PHE A 159 -10.39 0.10 -18.55
N SER A 160 -11.28 -0.39 -17.69
CA SER A 160 -10.96 -0.70 -16.31
C SER A 160 -10.79 -2.20 -16.11
N PHE A 161 -9.67 -2.61 -15.53
CA PHE A 161 -9.30 -4.00 -15.29
C PHE A 161 -9.22 -4.26 -13.77
N PRO A 162 -9.49 -5.50 -13.32
CA PRO A 162 -9.32 -5.83 -11.90
C PRO A 162 -7.90 -5.59 -11.39
N GLU A 163 -6.89 -5.89 -12.23
CA GLU A 163 -5.47 -5.81 -11.88
C GLU A 163 -4.70 -4.85 -12.79
N LEU A 164 -3.65 -4.20 -12.25
CA LEU A 164 -2.77 -3.36 -13.06
C LEU A 164 -2.03 -4.17 -14.13
N ALA A 165 -1.70 -5.43 -13.83
CA ALA A 165 -1.06 -6.35 -14.76
C ALA A 165 -1.87 -6.51 -16.07
N ASP A 166 -3.19 -6.59 -15.95
CA ASP A 166 -4.09 -6.70 -17.11
C ASP A 166 -4.13 -5.41 -17.93
N ALA A 167 -4.15 -4.25 -17.25
CA ALA A 167 -4.06 -2.96 -17.92
C ALA A 167 -2.74 -2.80 -18.68
N ALA A 168 -1.62 -3.19 -18.09
CA ALA A 168 -0.31 -3.20 -18.74
C ALA A 168 -0.27 -4.22 -19.91
N ALA A 169 -0.88 -5.39 -19.73
CA ALA A 169 -0.99 -6.39 -20.80
C ALA A 169 -1.84 -5.91 -21.99
N ALA A 170 -2.91 -5.15 -21.73
CA ALA A 170 -3.73 -4.54 -22.78
C ALA A 170 -2.92 -3.55 -23.63
N LEU A 171 -2.07 -2.73 -22.98
CA LEU A 171 -1.13 -1.85 -23.68
C LEU A 171 -0.11 -2.67 -24.50
N ARG A 172 0.51 -3.69 -23.89
CA ARG A 172 1.49 -4.55 -24.56
C ARG A 172 0.93 -5.27 -25.78
N LYS A 173 -0.35 -5.62 -25.77
CA LYS A 173 -1.04 -6.26 -26.90
C LYS A 173 -1.58 -5.27 -27.92
N GLY A 174 -1.41 -3.96 -27.70
CA GLY A 174 -1.93 -2.92 -28.60
C GLY A 174 -3.45 -2.76 -28.57
N TYR A 175 -4.12 -3.25 -27.52
CA TYR A 175 -5.57 -3.08 -27.37
C TYR A 175 -5.96 -1.69 -26.87
N VAL A 176 -5.02 -1.00 -26.26
CA VAL A 176 -5.14 0.39 -25.81
C VAL A 176 -3.89 1.18 -26.18
N ASP A 177 -4.02 2.50 -26.25
CA ASP A 177 -2.94 3.42 -26.58
C ASP A 177 -2.06 3.75 -25.36
N ALA A 178 -2.60 3.64 -24.15
CA ALA A 178 -1.92 3.99 -22.89
C ALA A 178 -2.43 3.15 -21.71
N ALA A 179 -1.59 3.03 -20.67
CA ALA A 179 -1.98 2.47 -19.38
C ALA A 179 -1.62 3.46 -18.25
N ALA A 180 -2.44 3.57 -17.21
CA ALA A 180 -2.19 4.49 -16.10
C ALA A 180 -2.25 3.79 -14.74
N GLY A 181 -1.33 4.21 -13.85
CA GLY A 181 -1.14 3.64 -12.51
C GLY A 181 -0.08 4.42 -11.73
N HIS A 182 0.33 3.89 -10.59
CA HIS A 182 1.51 4.39 -9.91
C HIS A 182 2.76 4.21 -10.79
N LYS A 183 3.56 5.27 -10.94
CA LYS A 183 4.78 5.26 -11.78
C LYS A 183 5.66 4.04 -11.49
N ASN A 184 5.94 3.79 -10.21
CA ASN A 184 6.85 2.72 -9.82
C ASN A 184 6.28 1.31 -10.11
N ALA A 185 4.97 1.13 -10.03
CA ALA A 185 4.31 -0.10 -10.42
C ALA A 185 4.28 -0.27 -11.95
N LEU A 186 4.04 0.80 -12.70
CA LEU A 186 4.13 0.75 -14.17
C LEU A 186 5.54 0.40 -14.66
N LEU A 187 6.59 0.85 -13.95
CA LEU A 187 7.98 0.56 -14.30
C LEU A 187 8.33 -0.93 -14.15
N GLN A 188 7.59 -1.72 -13.35
CA GLN A 188 7.79 -3.17 -13.28
C GLN A 188 7.49 -3.89 -14.61
N TYR A 189 6.72 -3.23 -15.51
CA TYR A 189 6.42 -3.75 -16.84
C TYR A 189 7.37 -3.24 -17.94
N VAL A 190 8.37 -2.43 -17.55
CA VAL A 190 9.41 -1.91 -18.43
C VAL A 190 10.67 -2.73 -18.21
N PRO A 191 11.20 -3.47 -19.21
CA PRO A 191 12.42 -4.23 -19.05
C PRO A 191 13.60 -3.37 -18.61
N GLU A 192 14.41 -3.86 -17.66
CA GLU A 192 15.62 -3.16 -17.19
C GLU A 192 16.75 -3.18 -18.23
N GLU A 193 16.81 -4.21 -19.08
CA GLU A 193 17.83 -4.38 -20.11
C GLU A 193 17.22 -4.36 -21.52
N GLY A 194 17.90 -3.69 -22.43
CA GLY A 194 17.50 -3.54 -23.82
C GLY A 194 16.84 -2.21 -24.14
N GLU A 195 16.39 -2.06 -25.40
CA GLU A 195 15.58 -0.90 -25.79
C GLU A 195 14.23 -0.99 -25.06
N SER A 196 13.95 -0.01 -24.20
CA SER A 196 12.65 0.07 -23.54
C SER A 196 11.56 0.30 -24.58
N HIS A 197 10.67 -0.67 -24.72
CA HIS A 197 9.51 -0.55 -25.61
C HIS A 197 8.46 0.43 -25.08
N TYR A 198 8.59 0.87 -23.83
CA TYR A 198 7.64 1.75 -23.16
C TYR A 198 8.34 2.97 -22.57
N ARG A 199 7.57 4.00 -22.34
CA ARG A 199 8.00 5.19 -21.59
C ARG A 199 6.87 5.73 -20.75
N ILE A 200 7.23 6.33 -19.64
CA ILE A 200 6.31 7.10 -18.80
C ILE A 200 6.24 8.53 -19.36
N LEU A 201 5.05 9.11 -19.45
CA LEU A 201 4.91 10.51 -19.81
C LEU A 201 5.59 11.40 -18.75
N PRO A 202 6.24 12.50 -19.18
CA PRO A 202 6.91 13.42 -18.25
C PRO A 202 5.92 14.15 -17.33
N GLU A 203 4.67 14.31 -17.76
CA GLU A 203 3.60 14.88 -16.97
C GLU A 203 2.93 13.80 -16.11
N TYR A 204 2.73 14.11 -14.84
CA TYR A 204 2.00 13.22 -13.95
C TYR A 204 0.51 13.59 -13.88
N LEU A 205 -0.33 12.56 -13.74
CA LEU A 205 -1.75 12.73 -13.43
C LEU A 205 -1.93 13.38 -12.06
N LEU A 206 -1.13 12.95 -11.08
CA LEU A 206 -1.20 13.42 -9.69
C LEU A 206 0.12 13.11 -8.97
N LYS A 207 0.61 14.07 -8.16
CA LYS A 207 1.53 13.76 -7.06
C LYS A 207 0.69 13.32 -5.87
N ALA A 208 0.85 12.07 -5.45
CA ALA A 208 0.03 11.43 -4.43
C ALA A 208 0.81 11.26 -3.12
N GLN A 209 0.10 11.38 -2.02
CA GLN A 209 0.56 10.89 -0.71
C GLN A 209 -0.06 9.52 -0.47
N LEU A 210 0.74 8.58 0.02
CA LEU A 210 0.32 7.23 0.36
C LEU A 210 0.03 7.15 1.86
N GLY A 211 -1.06 6.50 2.21
CA GLY A 211 -1.49 6.31 3.59
C GLY A 211 -2.06 4.92 3.81
N VAL A 212 -2.25 4.58 5.07
CA VAL A 212 -2.93 3.36 5.51
C VAL A 212 -4.37 3.73 5.87
N ALA A 213 -5.34 3.12 5.21
CA ALA A 213 -6.75 3.45 5.37
C ALA A 213 -7.43 2.50 6.36
N PHE A 214 -8.17 3.07 7.30
CA PHE A 214 -9.03 2.38 8.27
C PHE A 214 -10.49 2.76 8.04
N SER A 215 -11.42 1.92 8.48
CA SER A 215 -12.83 2.26 8.45
C SER A 215 -13.10 3.55 9.23
N LYS A 216 -14.00 4.38 8.74
CA LYS A 216 -14.46 5.60 9.46
C LYS A 216 -15.09 5.29 10.81
N THR A 217 -15.69 4.13 10.93
CA THR A 217 -16.37 3.66 12.14
C THR A 217 -15.42 3.04 13.15
N ASP A 218 -14.16 2.78 12.76
CA ASP A 218 -13.16 2.24 13.66
C ASP A 218 -12.78 3.26 14.74
N GLN A 219 -12.86 2.85 16.01
CA GLN A 219 -12.58 3.69 17.17
C GLN A 219 -11.44 3.18 18.06
N ASN A 220 -10.75 2.11 17.63
CA ASN A 220 -9.67 1.52 18.43
C ASN A 220 -8.41 2.40 18.54
N GLY A 221 -8.30 3.45 17.71
CA GLY A 221 -7.22 4.44 17.76
C GLY A 221 -5.89 3.95 17.19
N ILE A 222 -5.86 2.82 16.51
CA ILE A 222 -4.66 2.27 15.86
C ILE A 222 -4.17 3.20 14.76
N ASP A 223 -5.04 3.83 14.01
CA ASP A 223 -4.73 4.85 13.00
C ASP A 223 -3.80 5.95 13.54
N ARG A 224 -4.09 6.47 14.74
CA ARG A 224 -3.26 7.51 15.38
C ARG A 224 -1.93 6.97 15.87
N LYS A 225 -1.91 5.77 16.48
CA LYS A 225 -0.67 5.13 16.93
C LYS A 225 0.23 4.81 15.74
N LEU A 226 -0.34 4.27 14.66
CA LEU A 226 0.39 3.97 13.44
C LEU A 226 0.92 5.26 12.77
N THR A 227 0.14 6.35 12.75
CA THR A 227 0.61 7.67 12.26
C THR A 227 1.86 8.12 13.01
N ALA A 228 1.87 8.02 14.34
CA ALA A 228 3.03 8.41 15.14
C ALA A 228 4.26 7.54 14.82
N VAL A 229 4.08 6.23 14.69
CA VAL A 229 5.17 5.30 14.34
C VAL A 229 5.69 5.55 12.93
N LEU A 230 4.82 5.75 11.93
CA LEU A 230 5.22 6.07 10.56
C LEU A 230 5.99 7.41 10.50
N GLY A 231 5.58 8.39 11.32
CA GLY A 231 6.32 9.64 11.51
C GLY A 231 7.73 9.38 12.02
N GLN A 232 7.89 8.60 13.09
CA GLN A 232 9.20 8.21 13.62
C GLN A 232 10.05 7.48 12.57
N MET A 233 9.47 6.53 11.82
CA MET A 233 10.16 5.79 10.77
C MET A 233 10.64 6.68 9.64
N ARG A 234 9.91 7.74 9.33
CA ARG A 234 10.35 8.76 8.38
C ARG A 234 11.50 9.57 8.96
N ASP A 235 11.36 10.07 10.18
CA ASP A 235 12.32 10.98 10.82
C ASP A 235 13.67 10.30 11.09
N ASP A 236 13.69 9.00 11.38
CA ASP A 236 14.91 8.20 11.59
C ASP A 236 15.47 7.56 10.31
N GLY A 237 14.87 7.86 9.14
CA GLY A 237 15.34 7.39 7.83
C GLY A 237 14.97 5.94 7.50
N THR A 238 14.16 5.27 8.33
CA THR A 238 13.74 3.88 8.08
C THR A 238 12.91 3.75 6.79
N VAL A 239 11.97 4.69 6.56
CA VAL A 239 11.15 4.69 5.34
C VAL A 239 12.03 4.81 4.10
N GLU A 240 12.99 5.75 4.09
CA GLU A 240 13.91 5.97 2.97
C GLU A 240 14.80 4.76 2.73
N ARG A 241 15.32 4.15 3.79
CA ARG A 241 16.17 2.96 3.71
C ARG A 241 15.42 1.76 3.12
N ILE A 242 14.15 1.56 3.51
CA ILE A 242 13.31 0.50 2.96
C ILE A 242 12.99 0.81 1.49
N ALA A 243 12.54 2.03 1.16
CA ALA A 243 12.24 2.42 -0.21
C ALA A 243 13.42 2.20 -1.17
N LYS A 244 14.63 2.55 -0.75
CA LYS A 244 15.87 2.38 -1.55
C LYS A 244 16.18 0.93 -1.92
N LYS A 245 15.81 -0.05 -1.10
CA LYS A 245 15.99 -1.48 -1.45
C LYS A 245 15.23 -1.85 -2.72
N TYR A 246 14.17 -1.14 -3.02
CA TYR A 246 13.29 -1.34 -4.17
C TYR A 246 13.53 -0.29 -5.28
N GLY A 247 14.64 0.45 -5.23
CA GLY A 247 14.96 1.49 -6.20
C GLY A 247 14.04 2.72 -6.12
N LEU A 248 13.31 2.91 -5.02
CA LEU A 248 12.35 3.99 -4.85
C LEU A 248 12.92 5.13 -4.00
N THR A 249 12.32 6.31 -4.19
CA THR A 249 12.48 7.46 -3.28
C THR A 249 11.21 7.64 -2.46
N SER A 250 11.34 7.98 -1.20
CA SER A 250 10.19 8.09 -0.29
C SER A 250 9.42 9.42 -0.43
N TRP A 251 10.08 10.53 -0.91
CA TRP A 251 9.49 11.88 -1.03
C TRP A 251 9.96 12.63 -2.30
#